data_38703fcb99840d5c76ca83b9974b24c2
#
_entry.id   38703fcb99840d5c76ca83b9974b24c2
#
_cell.length_a   1.000
_cell.length_b   1.000
_cell.length_c   1.000
_cell.angle_alpha   90.00
_cell.angle_beta   90.00
_cell.angle_gamma   90.00
#
_symmetry.space_group_name_H-M   'P 1'
#
loop_
_entity.id
_entity.type
_entity.pdbx_description
1 polymer ?
#
loop_
_entity_poly.entity_id
_entity_poly.type
_entity_poly.pdbx_seq_one_letter_code
_entity_poly.pdbx_strand_id
1 'polypeptide(L)'
;MHPPNDRPWLLAIQEIPGYNHRPLYERAGFQVAIEYSVRRALARLKTLVPQVIVADFSKRHFHDRVSNLESLLAACNRFPSARVLILHDPAHESDLAQLLARCPADATLPLPVQDTALMQMLERWARPT
;
A
#
# COMPACT_ATOMS: atom_id res chain seq x y z
N MET A 1 -23.99 9.66 15.08
CA MET A 1 -23.67 9.62 13.64
C MET A 1 -22.28 10.20 13.42
N HIS A 2 -21.44 9.46 12.72
CA HIS A 2 -20.09 9.91 12.45
C HIS A 2 -20.05 10.72 11.16
N PRO A 3 -19.32 11.84 11.16
CA PRO A 3 -19.13 12.57 9.91
C PRO A 3 -18.44 11.69 8.86
N PRO A 4 -18.66 11.91 7.57
CA PRO A 4 -18.02 11.11 6.53
C PRO A 4 -16.49 11.13 6.59
N ASN A 5 -15.91 12.18 7.14
CA ASN A 5 -14.45 12.33 7.23
C ASN A 5 -13.84 11.61 8.43
N ASP A 6 -14.64 10.88 9.22
CA ASP A 6 -14.11 10.07 10.33
C ASP A 6 -13.56 8.73 9.85
N ARG A 7 -13.74 8.40 8.59
CA ARG A 7 -13.23 7.14 8.05
C ARG A 7 -11.71 7.17 8.04
N PRO A 8 -11.09 6.00 8.29
CA PRO A 8 -9.63 5.93 8.20
C PRO A 8 -9.14 6.15 6.77
N TRP A 9 -7.91 6.60 6.65
CA TRP A 9 -7.30 6.84 5.36
C TRP A 9 -6.52 5.63 4.89
N LEU A 10 -6.63 5.35 3.60
CA LEU A 10 -5.79 4.41 2.89
C LEU A 10 -4.99 5.20 1.86
N LEU A 11 -3.67 5.07 1.91
CA LEU A 11 -2.79 5.66 0.91
C LEU A 11 -2.34 4.58 -0.04
N ALA A 12 -2.67 4.71 -1.31
CA ALA A 12 -2.26 3.76 -2.35
C ALA A 12 -1.18 4.40 -3.22
N ILE A 13 -0.09 3.68 -3.42
CA ILE A 13 0.98 4.09 -4.32
C ILE A 13 0.96 3.14 -5.51
N GLN A 14 0.55 3.66 -6.66
CA GLN A 14 0.34 2.86 -7.85
C GLN A 14 1.30 3.29 -8.95
N GLU A 15 2.44 2.64 -9.03
CA GLU A 15 3.42 2.90 -10.09
C GLU A 15 3.19 2.00 -11.31
N ILE A 16 2.56 0.84 -11.10
CA ILE A 16 2.22 -0.08 -12.19
C ILE A 16 0.89 0.35 -12.79
N PRO A 17 0.83 0.60 -14.12
CA PRO A 17 -0.44 0.97 -14.76
C PRO A 17 -1.35 -0.24 -14.95
N GLY A 18 -2.62 0.04 -15.25
CA GLY A 18 -3.54 -0.97 -15.73
C GLY A 18 -4.48 -1.57 -14.70
N TYR A 19 -4.47 -1.09 -13.45
CA TYR A 19 -5.46 -1.53 -12.47
C TYR A 19 -5.99 -0.34 -11.68
N ASN A 20 -7.14 -0.53 -11.07
CA ASN A 20 -7.74 0.49 -10.22
C ASN A 20 -8.59 -0.19 -9.15
N HIS A 21 -8.09 -0.17 -7.92
CA HIS A 21 -8.79 -0.77 -6.79
C HIS A 21 -9.49 0.26 -5.90
N ARG A 22 -9.55 1.52 -6.31
CA ARG A 22 -10.20 2.56 -5.50
C ARG A 22 -11.62 2.17 -5.07
N PRO A 23 -12.48 1.61 -5.95
CA PRO A 23 -13.82 1.23 -5.51
C PRO A 23 -13.81 0.21 -4.39
N LEU A 24 -12.85 -0.71 -4.40
CA LEU A 24 -12.73 -1.72 -3.34
C LEU A 24 -12.27 -1.07 -2.03
N TYR A 25 -11.31 -0.16 -2.11
CA TYR A 25 -10.83 0.55 -0.92
C TYR A 25 -11.97 1.33 -0.26
N GLU A 26 -12.75 2.04 -1.08
CA GLU A 26 -13.87 2.83 -0.57
C GLU A 26 -14.96 1.95 0.02
N ARG A 27 -15.24 0.84 -0.64
CA ARG A 27 -16.25 -0.12 -0.15
C ARG A 27 -15.83 -0.73 1.18
N ALA A 28 -14.54 -0.92 1.39
CA ALA A 28 -14.01 -1.45 2.66
C ALA A 28 -14.08 -0.44 3.80
N GLY A 29 -14.42 0.81 3.52
CA GLY A 29 -14.65 1.81 4.55
C GLY A 29 -13.56 2.85 4.67
N PHE A 30 -12.68 2.98 3.68
CA PHE A 30 -11.57 3.93 3.73
C PHE A 30 -11.84 5.18 2.92
N GLN A 31 -11.30 6.29 3.38
CA GLN A 31 -11.03 7.43 2.52
C GLN A 31 -9.74 7.13 1.78
N VAL A 32 -9.68 7.44 0.48
CA VAL A 32 -8.59 6.97 -0.37
C VAL A 32 -7.80 8.14 -0.93
N ALA A 33 -6.48 8.07 -0.77
CA ALA A 33 -5.55 8.94 -1.46
C ALA A 33 -4.69 8.06 -2.34
N ILE A 34 -4.56 8.41 -3.62
CA ILE A 34 -3.75 7.65 -4.57
C ILE A 34 -2.63 8.56 -5.07
N GLU A 35 -1.42 8.05 -5.00
CA GLU A 35 -0.26 8.69 -5.59
C GLU A 35 0.38 7.74 -6.58
N TYR A 36 0.96 8.30 -7.62
CA TYR A 36 1.52 7.49 -8.70
C TYR A 36 3.04 7.41 -8.66
N SER A 37 3.64 7.87 -7.57
CA SER A 37 5.06 7.71 -7.33
C SER A 37 5.33 7.69 -5.83
N VAL A 38 6.40 7.01 -5.44
CA VAL A 38 6.82 6.98 -4.03
C VAL A 38 7.17 8.38 -3.56
N ARG A 39 7.78 9.19 -4.41
CA ARG A 39 8.15 10.56 -4.03
C ARG A 39 6.92 11.36 -3.60
N ARG A 40 5.83 11.27 -4.36
CA ARG A 40 4.59 11.98 -4.02
C ARG A 40 3.94 11.39 -2.78
N ALA A 41 4.02 10.07 -2.63
CA ALA A 41 3.50 9.41 -1.44
C ALA A 41 4.22 9.86 -0.18
N LEU A 42 5.55 9.98 -0.24
CA LEU A 42 6.33 10.45 0.89
C LEU A 42 5.97 11.89 1.27
N ALA A 43 5.71 12.73 0.26
CA ALA A 43 5.25 14.09 0.52
C ALA A 43 3.87 14.09 1.19
N ARG A 44 2.98 13.21 0.76
CA ARG A 44 1.64 13.08 1.34
C ARG A 44 1.70 12.65 2.81
N LEU A 45 2.64 11.80 3.15
CA LEU A 45 2.79 11.31 4.52
C LEU A 45 3.21 12.40 5.52
N LYS A 46 3.60 13.56 5.05
CA LYS A 46 3.89 14.69 5.93
C LYS A 46 2.64 15.28 6.54
N THR A 47 1.49 15.12 5.89
CA THR A 47 0.23 15.71 6.35
C THR A 47 -0.88 14.68 6.53
N LEU A 48 -0.71 13.45 6.05
CA LEU A 48 -1.71 12.40 6.12
C LEU A 48 -1.18 11.25 6.97
N VAL A 49 -1.99 10.80 7.93
CA VAL A 49 -1.66 9.61 8.73
C VAL A 49 -2.58 8.48 8.28
N PRO A 50 -2.11 7.59 7.41
CA PRO A 50 -2.96 6.51 6.93
C PRO A 50 -3.03 5.36 7.92
N GLN A 51 -4.13 4.65 7.91
CA GLN A 51 -4.28 3.40 8.65
C GLN A 51 -3.77 2.22 7.81
N VAL A 52 -3.87 2.34 6.49
CA VAL A 52 -3.41 1.31 5.56
C VAL A 52 -2.62 1.97 4.44
N ILE A 53 -1.51 1.36 4.08
CA ILE A 53 -0.70 1.78 2.93
C ILE A 53 -0.65 0.59 1.97
N VAL A 54 -1.05 0.81 0.72
CA VAL A 54 -0.98 -0.20 -0.33
C VAL A 54 0.00 0.28 -1.39
N ALA A 55 1.06 -0.47 -1.61
CA ALA A 55 2.07 -0.09 -2.60
C ALA A 55 2.30 -1.26 -3.55
N ASP A 56 2.58 -0.95 -4.82
CA ASP A 56 2.89 -2.00 -5.77
C ASP A 56 4.40 -2.15 -5.95
N PHE A 57 4.79 -3.33 -6.42
CA PHE A 57 6.18 -3.68 -6.61
C PHE A 57 6.36 -4.37 -7.96
N SER A 58 7.27 -3.82 -8.77
CA SER A 58 7.69 -4.44 -10.01
C SER A 58 9.14 -4.08 -10.25
N LYS A 59 9.93 -5.05 -10.67
CA LYS A 59 11.35 -4.83 -10.98
C LYS A 59 11.53 -3.79 -12.09
N ARG A 60 10.51 -3.58 -12.90
CA ARG A 60 10.53 -2.57 -13.96
C ARG A 60 10.84 -1.17 -13.40
N HIS A 61 10.51 -0.92 -12.16
CA HIS A 61 10.72 0.37 -11.52
C HIS A 61 12.04 0.46 -10.77
N PHE A 62 12.87 -0.57 -10.85
CA PHE A 62 14.19 -0.60 -10.25
C PHE A 62 15.24 -0.19 -11.27
N HIS A 63 15.25 1.07 -11.62
CA HIS A 63 16.33 1.57 -12.47
C HIS A 63 17.55 1.98 -11.67
N ASP A 64 17.37 2.16 -10.37
CA ASP A 64 18.41 2.63 -9.48
C ASP A 64 18.75 1.56 -8.45
N ARG A 65 19.87 1.77 -7.77
CA ARG A 65 20.39 0.85 -6.77
C ARG A 65 19.50 0.75 -5.55
N VAL A 66 18.76 1.80 -5.25
CA VAL A 66 17.86 1.83 -4.11
C VAL A 66 16.43 1.78 -4.62
N SER A 67 15.70 0.80 -4.15
CA SER A 67 14.30 0.67 -4.49
C SER A 67 13.51 1.82 -3.89
N ASN A 68 12.64 2.45 -4.70
CA ASN A 68 11.71 3.44 -4.18
C ASN A 68 10.82 2.83 -3.09
N LEU A 69 10.47 1.55 -3.25
CA LEU A 69 9.67 0.85 -2.24
C LEU A 69 10.42 0.74 -0.93
N GLU A 70 11.75 0.52 -0.98
CA GLU A 70 12.56 0.47 0.24
C GLU A 70 12.47 1.80 1.01
N SER A 71 12.55 2.92 0.30
CA SER A 71 12.41 4.24 0.91
C SER A 71 11.05 4.42 1.54
N LEU A 72 10.00 3.95 0.87
CA LEU A 72 8.63 4.02 1.40
C LEU A 72 8.50 3.20 2.66
N LEU A 73 8.99 1.96 2.65
CA LEU A 73 8.90 1.07 3.81
C LEU A 73 9.66 1.63 5.01
N ALA A 74 10.79 2.25 4.76
CA ALA A 74 11.54 2.92 5.84
C ALA A 74 10.74 4.06 6.43
N ALA A 75 10.06 4.84 5.60
CA ALA A 75 9.21 5.92 6.08
C ALA A 75 8.01 5.41 6.87
N CYS A 76 7.50 4.23 6.54
CA CYS A 76 6.35 3.64 7.23
C CYS A 76 6.64 3.32 8.69
N ASN A 77 7.92 3.20 9.06
CA ASN A 77 8.29 2.96 10.46
C ASN A 77 7.84 4.09 11.39
N ARG A 78 7.56 5.26 10.85
CA ARG A 78 7.03 6.39 11.63
C ARG A 78 5.54 6.23 11.94
N PHE A 79 4.89 5.24 11.34
CA PHE A 79 3.47 4.98 11.50
C PHE A 79 3.26 3.55 11.98
N PRO A 80 3.61 3.25 13.25
CA PRO A 80 3.58 1.86 13.72
C PRO A 80 2.19 1.22 13.70
N SER A 81 1.14 2.04 13.71
CA SER A 81 -0.22 1.53 13.65
C SER A 81 -0.71 1.28 12.22
N ALA A 82 0.02 1.74 11.21
CA ALA A 82 -0.36 1.54 9.82
C ALA A 82 -0.03 0.12 9.37
N ARG A 83 -0.95 -0.46 8.61
CA ARG A 83 -0.72 -1.76 7.97
C ARG A 83 -0.24 -1.53 6.55
N VAL A 84 0.74 -2.31 6.12
CA VAL A 84 1.33 -2.16 4.80
C VAL A 84 1.07 -3.41 3.98
N LEU A 85 0.44 -3.23 2.83
CA LEU A 85 0.17 -4.28 1.86
C LEU A 85 0.98 -4.00 0.59
N ILE A 86 1.70 -5.01 0.11
CA ILE A 86 2.43 -4.91 -1.15
C ILE A 86 1.72 -5.75 -2.21
N LEU A 87 1.39 -5.11 -3.33
CA LEU A 87 0.86 -5.79 -4.51
C LEU A 87 2.02 -6.02 -5.47
N HIS A 88 2.27 -7.26 -5.86
CA HIS A 88 3.49 -7.55 -6.60
C HIS A 88 3.23 -8.34 -7.87
N ASP A 89 4.10 -8.09 -8.86
CA ASP A 89 4.16 -8.92 -10.06
C ASP A 89 4.76 -10.27 -9.67
N PRO A 90 4.05 -11.40 -9.90
CA PRO A 90 4.57 -12.71 -9.53
C PRO A 90 5.92 -13.04 -10.15
N ALA A 91 6.23 -12.45 -11.30
CA ALA A 91 7.52 -12.67 -11.95
C ALA A 91 8.70 -12.14 -11.13
N HIS A 92 8.45 -11.25 -10.18
CA HIS A 92 9.50 -10.63 -9.37
C HIS A 92 9.39 -10.98 -7.90
N GLU A 93 8.78 -12.12 -7.60
CA GLU A 93 8.51 -12.52 -6.22
C GLU A 93 9.79 -12.71 -5.41
N SER A 94 10.84 -13.26 -6.01
CA SER A 94 12.09 -13.47 -5.30
C SER A 94 12.80 -12.16 -4.96
N ASP A 95 12.72 -11.17 -5.85
CA ASP A 95 13.27 -9.84 -5.57
C ASP A 95 12.53 -9.19 -4.42
N LEU A 96 11.19 -9.35 -4.39
CA LEU A 96 10.39 -8.83 -3.30
C LEU A 96 10.75 -9.51 -1.98
N ALA A 97 10.93 -10.82 -1.99
CA ALA A 97 11.29 -11.55 -0.79
C ALA A 97 12.59 -11.03 -0.19
N GLN A 98 13.58 -10.73 -1.03
CA GLN A 98 14.85 -10.17 -0.57
C GLN A 98 14.66 -8.79 0.07
N LEU A 99 13.80 -7.96 -0.52
CA LEU A 99 13.51 -6.65 0.04
C LEU A 99 12.80 -6.78 1.39
N LEU A 100 11.81 -7.66 1.48
CA LEU A 100 11.03 -7.83 2.70
C LEU A 100 11.83 -8.43 3.85
N ALA A 101 12.92 -9.13 3.54
CA ALA A 101 13.81 -9.61 4.58
C ALA A 101 14.50 -8.45 5.33
N ARG A 102 14.65 -7.30 4.66
CA ARG A 102 15.26 -6.12 5.26
C ARG A 102 14.21 -5.11 5.73
N CYS A 103 13.10 -5.03 5.02
CA CYS A 103 12.05 -4.03 5.27
C CYS A 103 10.70 -4.74 5.24
N PRO A 104 10.24 -5.30 6.37
CA PRO A 104 9.03 -6.11 6.37
C PRO A 104 7.77 -5.31 6.09
N ALA A 105 6.79 -5.97 5.48
CA ALA A 105 5.45 -5.47 5.30
C ALA A 105 4.48 -6.40 6.02
N ASP A 106 3.22 -5.96 6.19
CA ASP A 106 2.24 -6.77 6.89
C ASP A 106 1.68 -7.90 6.03
N ALA A 107 1.56 -7.66 4.72
CA ALA A 107 1.02 -8.67 3.81
C ALA A 107 1.44 -8.37 2.38
N THR A 108 1.33 -9.39 1.53
CA THR A 108 1.57 -9.27 0.09
C THR A 108 0.48 -9.99 -0.66
N LEU A 109 0.11 -9.49 -1.83
CA LEU A 109 -0.82 -10.14 -2.74
C LEU A 109 -0.29 -10.06 -4.17
N PRO A 110 -0.40 -11.14 -4.95
CA PRO A 110 0.05 -11.11 -6.33
C PRO A 110 -0.92 -10.36 -7.24
N LEU A 111 -0.40 -9.74 -8.27
CA LEU A 111 -1.21 -9.11 -9.32
C LEU A 111 -1.46 -10.13 -10.44
N PRO A 112 -2.62 -10.15 -11.06
CA PRO A 112 -3.81 -9.37 -10.71
C PRO A 112 -4.44 -9.84 -9.40
N VAL A 113 -4.86 -8.88 -8.59
CA VAL A 113 -5.39 -9.18 -7.27
C VAL A 113 -6.83 -9.69 -7.39
N GLN A 114 -7.14 -10.74 -6.63
CA GLN A 114 -8.52 -11.20 -6.53
C GLN A 114 -9.28 -10.27 -5.58
N ASP A 115 -10.43 -9.78 -6.03
CA ASP A 115 -11.22 -8.82 -5.28
C ASP A 115 -11.59 -9.32 -3.88
N THR A 116 -11.96 -10.61 -3.79
CA THR A 116 -12.35 -11.19 -2.50
C THR A 116 -11.20 -11.21 -1.51
N ALA A 117 -10.00 -11.57 -1.96
CA ALA A 117 -8.83 -11.61 -1.09
C ALA A 117 -8.48 -10.21 -0.57
N LEU A 118 -8.52 -9.22 -1.47
CA LEU A 118 -8.23 -7.84 -1.11
C LEU A 118 -9.27 -7.31 -0.12
N MET A 119 -10.55 -7.54 -0.40
CA MET A 119 -11.63 -7.06 0.46
C MET A 119 -11.57 -7.66 1.85
N GLN A 120 -11.32 -8.97 1.96
CA GLN A 120 -11.23 -9.61 3.27
C GLN A 120 -10.12 -9.00 4.11
N MET A 121 -8.98 -8.75 3.50
CA MET A 121 -7.85 -8.16 4.20
C MET A 121 -8.15 -6.72 4.64
N LEU A 122 -8.68 -5.92 3.72
CA LEU A 122 -8.97 -4.51 4.01
C LEU A 122 -10.05 -4.36 5.06
N GLU A 123 -11.09 -5.19 5.02
CA GLU A 123 -12.15 -5.13 6.00
C GLU A 123 -11.63 -5.49 7.39
N ARG A 124 -10.71 -6.43 7.46
CA ARG A 124 -10.07 -6.78 8.74
C ARG A 124 -9.28 -5.59 9.28
N TRP A 125 -8.55 -4.90 8.41
CA TRP A 125 -7.70 -3.78 8.81
C TRP A 125 -8.48 -2.50 9.07
N ALA A 126 -9.69 -2.38 8.54
CA ALA A 126 -10.55 -1.22 8.76
C ALA A 126 -11.16 -1.23 10.16
N ARG A 127 -11.23 -2.40 10.81
CA ARG A 127 -11.86 -2.52 12.12
C ARG A 127 -10.95 -1.96 13.21
N PRO A 128 -11.50 -1.17 14.12
CA PRO A 128 -10.72 -0.75 15.27
C PRO A 128 -10.39 -1.98 16.13
N THR A 129 -9.20 -2.00 16.64
CA THR A 129 -8.75 -3.08 17.53
C THR A 129 -8.98 -2.74 18.98
#